data_25dd7cd5a70ce897fb1ae0498b9a18ed
#
_entry.id   25dd7cd5a70ce897fb1ae0498b9a18ed
#
_cell.length_a   1.000
_cell.length_b   1.000
_cell.length_c   1.000
_cell.angle_alpha   90.00
_cell.angle_beta   90.00
_cell.angle_gamma   90.00
#
_symmetry.space_group_name_H-M   'P 1'
#
loop_
_entity.id
_entity.type
_entity.pdbx_description
1 polymer ?
#
loop_
_entity_poly.entity_id
_entity_poly.type
_entity_poly.pdbx_seq_one_letter_code
_entity_poly.pdbx_strand_id
1 'polypeptide(L)'
;HHRSSAASDVYKRQPKAGHNHGNYALSLGNFCRWLGEQAESLGVMLFPGFAASEILYNEGGAVVGVATGDMGVSREGEQKGSFTPGYELRGKYTIFAEGCRGHLGKQLIKKYELDKDSGTQHYGIGLKELWSVAPEKHVPGKVIHAIGWPLGLMPGEATGGTFLYHLPDNQVSLGLIADLSYSNPHLSPYDEMQRWKHHPLIADVLEGGERVSYGARALVKGGFQALPKLTVPGGLLVGDDAGFLNFLKIKGSHTAMKSGMLAAEAVFEELQNGNEYTEAASYQ
;
A
#
# COMPACT_ATOMS: atom_id res chain seq x y z
N HIS A 1 6.73 31.38 -6.58
CA HIS A 1 6.37 30.39 -7.63
C HIS A 1 7.08 30.73 -8.93
N HIS A 2 8.29 30.21 -9.12
CA HIS A 2 8.89 30.19 -10.45
C HIS A 2 8.31 29.00 -11.23
N ARG A 3 7.27 29.26 -12.01
CA ARG A 3 6.81 28.33 -13.04
C ARG A 3 7.77 28.46 -14.23
N SER A 4 8.57 27.44 -14.51
CA SER A 4 9.28 27.39 -15.78
C SER A 4 8.26 27.20 -16.92
N SER A 5 8.48 27.84 -18.06
CA SER A 5 7.61 27.70 -19.25
C SER A 5 7.52 26.22 -19.71
N ALA A 6 8.58 25.45 -19.53
CA ALA A 6 8.62 24.01 -19.81
C ALA A 6 7.67 23.20 -18.91
N ALA A 7 7.56 23.54 -17.60
CA ALA A 7 6.62 22.89 -16.71
C ALA A 7 5.16 23.16 -17.11
N SER A 8 4.85 24.34 -17.64
CA SER A 8 3.49 24.67 -18.11
C SER A 8 3.07 23.86 -19.34
N ASP A 9 3.99 23.51 -20.22
CA ASP A 9 3.72 22.68 -21.42
C ASP A 9 3.51 21.21 -21.09
N VAL A 10 4.23 20.66 -20.13
CA VAL A 10 4.02 19.30 -19.62
C VAL A 10 2.64 19.20 -18.95
N TYR A 11 2.24 20.18 -18.15
CA TYR A 11 0.91 20.22 -17.53
C TYR A 11 -0.25 20.26 -18.54
N LYS A 12 -0.08 20.92 -19.67
CA LYS A 12 -1.12 21.00 -20.71
C LYS A 12 -1.36 19.68 -21.44
N ARG A 13 -0.38 18.77 -21.43
CA ARG A 13 -0.46 17.46 -22.11
C ARG A 13 -0.82 16.32 -21.16
N GLN A 14 -0.80 16.53 -19.85
CA GLN A 14 -1.13 15.51 -18.88
C GLN A 14 -2.65 15.26 -18.85
N PRO A 15 -3.12 13.99 -18.91
CA PRO A 15 -4.53 13.67 -18.71
C PRO A 15 -5.05 14.22 -17.39
N LYS A 16 -6.28 14.70 -17.36
CA LYS A 16 -6.90 15.25 -16.12
C LYS A 16 -6.84 14.27 -14.95
N ALA A 17 -7.01 12.97 -15.22
CA ALA A 17 -6.92 11.92 -14.20
C ALA A 17 -5.53 11.83 -13.53
N GLY A 18 -4.46 12.24 -14.22
CA GLY A 18 -3.11 12.28 -13.69
C GLY A 18 -2.78 13.54 -12.89
N HIS A 19 -3.66 14.55 -12.86
CA HIS A 19 -3.40 15.79 -12.15
C HIS A 19 -3.45 15.58 -10.63
N ASN A 20 -2.39 15.99 -9.95
CA ASN A 20 -2.23 15.95 -8.50
C ASN A 20 -2.06 17.36 -7.89
N HIS A 21 -2.49 18.39 -8.60
CA HIS A 21 -2.41 19.76 -8.12
C HIS A 21 -3.26 19.95 -6.85
N GLY A 22 -2.67 20.53 -5.82
CA GLY A 22 -3.31 20.68 -4.49
C GLY A 22 -3.16 19.49 -3.56
N ASN A 23 -2.57 18.38 -4.00
CA ASN A 23 -2.24 17.26 -3.12
C ASN A 23 -0.97 17.56 -2.29
N TYR A 24 -0.82 16.87 -1.17
CA TYR A 24 0.35 16.96 -0.29
C TYR A 24 1.35 15.86 -0.61
N ALA A 25 2.64 16.21 -0.63
CA ALA A 25 3.73 15.24 -0.57
C ALA A 25 4.17 15.11 0.89
N LEU A 26 4.06 13.92 1.45
CA LEU A 26 4.39 13.66 2.86
C LEU A 26 4.92 12.23 3.06
N SER A 27 5.58 12.01 4.20
CA SER A 27 5.93 10.66 4.63
C SER A 27 4.70 9.91 5.11
N LEU A 28 4.32 8.84 4.39
CA LEU A 28 3.18 7.99 4.81
C LEU A 28 3.44 7.33 6.17
N GLY A 29 4.69 6.97 6.47
CA GLY A 29 5.05 6.42 7.78
C GLY A 29 4.79 7.39 8.93
N ASN A 30 5.14 8.66 8.77
CA ASN A 30 4.86 9.70 9.77
C ASN A 30 3.36 9.95 9.90
N PHE A 31 2.64 9.97 8.78
CA PHE A 31 1.18 10.12 8.77
C PHE A 31 0.49 8.96 9.47
N CYS A 32 0.89 7.71 9.21
CA CYS A 32 0.32 6.54 9.90
C CYS A 32 0.61 6.54 11.40
N ARG A 33 1.81 7.00 11.82
CA ARG A 33 2.13 7.15 13.24
C ARG A 33 1.21 8.17 13.91
N TRP A 34 1.06 9.33 13.31
CA TRP A 34 0.14 10.35 13.80
C TRP A 34 -1.31 9.85 13.88
N LEU A 35 -1.79 9.13 12.85
CA LEU A 35 -3.13 8.51 12.87
C LEU A 35 -3.26 7.48 14.00
N GLY A 36 -2.20 6.70 14.26
CA GLY A 36 -2.16 5.76 15.38
C GLY A 36 -2.34 6.47 16.72
N GLU A 37 -1.61 7.56 16.97
CA GLU A 37 -1.75 8.39 18.17
C GLU A 37 -3.18 8.95 18.32
N GLN A 38 -3.81 9.38 17.21
CA GLN A 38 -5.22 9.83 17.25
C GLN A 38 -6.16 8.66 17.59
N ALA A 39 -5.95 7.49 17.02
CA ALA A 39 -6.76 6.30 17.30
C ALA A 39 -6.65 5.88 18.77
N GLU A 40 -5.44 5.85 19.34
CA GLU A 40 -5.22 5.56 20.77
C GLU A 40 -5.91 6.58 21.68
N SER A 41 -5.87 7.87 21.32
CA SER A 41 -6.56 8.93 22.07
C SER A 41 -8.09 8.76 22.10
N LEU A 42 -8.64 8.03 21.13
CA LEU A 42 -10.05 7.65 21.04
C LEU A 42 -10.35 6.28 21.67
N GLY A 43 -9.38 5.66 22.33
CA GLY A 43 -9.53 4.39 23.02
C GLY A 43 -9.31 3.14 22.15
N VAL A 44 -8.78 3.28 20.93
CA VAL A 44 -8.39 2.14 20.09
C VAL A 44 -7.09 1.55 20.64
N MET A 45 -7.08 0.24 20.86
CA MET A 45 -5.86 -0.47 21.26
C MET A 45 -5.01 -0.82 20.03
N LEU A 46 -3.75 -0.44 20.04
CA LEU A 46 -2.77 -0.81 19.04
C LEU A 46 -1.87 -1.93 19.55
N PHE A 47 -1.63 -2.93 18.74
CA PHE A 47 -0.77 -4.09 19.06
C PHE A 47 0.40 -4.20 18.08
N PRO A 48 1.38 -3.29 18.11
CA PRO A 48 2.53 -3.34 17.22
C PRO A 48 3.35 -4.60 17.50
N GLY A 49 3.77 -5.27 16.42
CA GLY A 49 4.55 -6.52 16.52
C GLY A 49 3.73 -7.80 16.67
N PHE A 50 2.41 -7.71 16.81
CA PHE A 50 1.51 -8.88 16.85
C PHE A 50 0.91 -9.12 15.46
N ALA A 51 1.43 -10.10 14.76
CA ALA A 51 0.88 -10.48 13.45
C ALA A 51 -0.30 -11.42 13.62
N ALA A 52 -1.44 -11.09 13.01
CA ALA A 52 -2.55 -12.02 12.87
C ALA A 52 -2.15 -13.16 11.92
N SER A 53 -2.33 -14.41 12.34
CA SER A 53 -1.90 -15.61 11.64
C SER A 53 -3.07 -16.49 11.16
N GLU A 54 -4.23 -16.35 11.79
CA GLU A 54 -5.41 -17.17 11.50
C GLU A 54 -6.69 -16.34 11.61
N ILE A 55 -7.69 -16.67 10.79
CA ILE A 55 -9.04 -16.11 10.87
C ILE A 55 -9.91 -17.06 11.70
N LEU A 56 -10.58 -16.53 12.70
CA LEU A 56 -11.52 -17.26 13.53
C LEU A 56 -12.92 -17.21 12.93
N TYR A 57 -13.57 -18.36 12.88
CA TYR A 57 -14.93 -18.51 12.37
C TYR A 57 -15.86 -19.12 13.43
N ASN A 58 -17.13 -18.75 13.40
CA ASN A 58 -18.16 -19.45 14.16
C ASN A 58 -18.66 -20.71 13.40
N GLU A 59 -19.56 -21.47 14.01
CA GLU A 59 -20.17 -22.67 13.41
C GLU A 59 -20.92 -22.39 12.11
N GLY A 60 -21.48 -21.17 11.95
CA GLY A 60 -22.16 -20.70 10.73
C GLY A 60 -21.20 -20.23 9.65
N GLY A 61 -19.89 -20.25 9.90
CA GLY A 61 -18.86 -19.81 8.97
C GLY A 61 -18.60 -18.31 8.97
N ALA A 62 -19.29 -17.49 9.76
CA ALA A 62 -19.02 -16.06 9.85
C ALA A 62 -17.68 -15.79 10.56
N VAL A 63 -16.97 -14.75 10.12
CA VAL A 63 -15.75 -14.27 10.78
C VAL A 63 -16.09 -13.71 12.17
N VAL A 64 -15.37 -14.15 13.20
CA VAL A 64 -15.56 -13.71 14.60
C VAL A 64 -14.28 -13.13 15.22
N GLY A 65 -13.22 -12.96 14.44
CA GLY A 65 -11.97 -12.42 14.90
C GLY A 65 -10.76 -13.01 14.21
N VAL A 66 -9.60 -12.81 14.82
CA VAL A 66 -8.31 -13.34 14.36
C VAL A 66 -7.51 -13.89 15.55
N ALA A 67 -6.63 -14.86 15.28
CA ALA A 67 -5.62 -15.28 16.24
C ALA A 67 -4.24 -14.75 15.81
N THR A 68 -3.43 -14.35 16.79
CA THR A 68 -2.01 -14.05 16.58
C THR A 68 -1.20 -15.32 16.64
N GLY A 69 -0.04 -15.35 15.96
CA GLY A 69 0.88 -16.49 16.06
C GLY A 69 1.65 -16.50 17.37
N ASP A 70 2.13 -17.69 17.75
CA ASP A 70 3.05 -17.84 18.86
C ASP A 70 4.36 -17.09 18.57
N MET A 71 4.91 -16.45 19.58
CA MET A 71 6.20 -15.75 19.52
C MET A 71 7.28 -16.54 20.25
N GLY A 72 8.55 -16.30 19.90
CA GLY A 72 9.68 -16.99 20.55
C GLY A 72 9.76 -18.48 20.20
N VAL A 73 9.31 -18.87 19.00
CA VAL A 73 9.46 -20.22 18.44
C VAL A 73 10.67 -20.27 17.52
N SER A 74 11.43 -21.37 17.54
CA SER A 74 12.54 -21.60 16.62
C SER A 74 12.03 -21.95 15.22
N ARG A 75 12.92 -22.02 14.23
CA ARG A 75 12.58 -22.46 12.88
C ARG A 75 12.06 -23.92 12.85
N GLU A 76 12.52 -24.73 13.79
CA GLU A 76 12.18 -26.13 13.95
C GLU A 76 10.88 -26.34 14.77
N GLY A 77 10.26 -25.25 15.27
CA GLY A 77 9.01 -25.28 16.05
C GLY A 77 9.23 -25.41 17.57
N GLU A 78 10.47 -25.36 18.05
CA GLU A 78 10.77 -25.45 19.47
C GLU A 78 10.56 -24.11 20.20
N GLN A 79 10.04 -24.15 21.42
CA GLN A 79 9.87 -22.97 22.25
C GLN A 79 11.23 -22.49 22.80
N LYS A 80 11.51 -21.21 22.58
CA LYS A 80 12.68 -20.50 23.16
C LYS A 80 12.34 -19.95 24.53
N GLY A 81 13.35 -19.47 25.27
CA GLY A 81 13.15 -18.83 26.56
C GLY A 81 12.26 -17.57 26.53
N SER A 82 12.04 -17.00 25.34
CA SER A 82 11.14 -15.87 25.08
C SER A 82 9.78 -16.29 24.50
N PHE A 83 9.40 -17.55 24.66
CA PHE A 83 8.12 -18.04 24.15
C PHE A 83 6.95 -17.30 24.79
N THR A 84 6.03 -16.88 23.96
CA THR A 84 4.74 -16.29 24.35
C THR A 84 3.67 -16.86 23.43
N PRO A 85 2.62 -17.47 23.98
CA PRO A 85 1.53 -18.01 23.17
C PRO A 85 0.79 -16.89 22.44
N GLY A 86 0.20 -17.23 21.30
CA GLY A 86 -0.70 -16.34 20.58
C GLY A 86 -2.00 -16.08 21.33
N TYR A 87 -2.71 -15.05 20.92
CA TYR A 87 -3.98 -14.61 21.49
C TYR A 87 -5.09 -14.67 20.44
N GLU A 88 -6.28 -15.03 20.86
CA GLU A 88 -7.49 -14.83 20.06
C GLU A 88 -8.06 -13.43 20.34
N LEU A 89 -8.20 -12.64 19.29
CA LEU A 89 -8.84 -11.33 19.33
C LEU A 89 -10.20 -11.44 18.65
N ARG A 90 -11.24 -11.44 19.45
CA ARG A 90 -12.63 -11.62 18.99
C ARG A 90 -13.33 -10.27 18.86
N GLY A 91 -14.12 -10.12 17.79
CA GLY A 91 -14.89 -8.90 17.50
C GLY A 91 -16.13 -9.24 16.71
N LYS A 92 -17.13 -8.38 16.79
CA LYS A 92 -18.40 -8.53 16.03
C LYS A 92 -18.19 -8.39 14.53
N TYR A 93 -17.19 -7.61 14.13
CA TYR A 93 -16.71 -7.49 12.76
C TYR A 93 -15.19 -7.41 12.73
N THR A 94 -14.59 -7.93 11.67
CA THR A 94 -13.15 -7.88 11.40
C THR A 94 -12.91 -7.19 10.08
N ILE A 95 -12.11 -6.12 10.08
CA ILE A 95 -11.73 -5.38 8.87
C ILE A 95 -10.30 -5.78 8.48
N PHE A 96 -10.15 -6.36 7.28
CA PHE A 96 -8.87 -6.79 6.74
C PHE A 96 -8.24 -5.65 5.95
N ALA A 97 -7.10 -5.15 6.40
CA ALA A 97 -6.38 -3.99 5.85
C ALA A 97 -4.88 -4.29 5.70
N GLU A 98 -4.54 -5.52 5.32
CA GLU A 98 -3.15 -6.01 5.29
C GLU A 98 -2.34 -5.50 4.09
N GLY A 99 -2.99 -4.78 3.16
CA GLY A 99 -2.36 -4.26 1.96
C GLY A 99 -2.25 -5.28 0.83
N CYS A 100 -1.43 -4.98 -0.17
CA CYS A 100 -1.28 -5.82 -1.35
C CYS A 100 -0.94 -7.28 -0.98
N ARG A 101 -1.82 -8.20 -1.37
CA ARG A 101 -1.71 -9.64 -1.08
C ARG A 101 -1.64 -9.94 0.43
N GLY A 102 -2.52 -9.37 1.19
CA GLY A 102 -2.67 -9.64 2.61
C GLY A 102 -2.70 -11.14 2.93
N HIS A 103 -2.08 -11.53 4.02
CA HIS A 103 -1.95 -12.95 4.37
C HIS A 103 -3.30 -13.60 4.64
N LEU A 104 -4.13 -12.96 5.46
CA LEU A 104 -5.48 -13.41 5.79
C LEU A 104 -6.49 -13.02 4.71
N GLY A 105 -6.35 -11.83 4.11
CA GLY A 105 -7.22 -11.40 2.99
C GLY A 105 -7.24 -12.42 1.84
N LYS A 106 -6.10 -13.00 1.48
CA LYS A 106 -6.05 -14.09 0.48
C LYS A 106 -6.81 -15.34 0.89
N GLN A 107 -6.75 -15.71 2.18
CA GLN A 107 -7.50 -16.86 2.69
C GLN A 107 -9.00 -16.58 2.63
N LEU A 108 -9.41 -15.37 3.01
CA LEU A 108 -10.80 -14.92 2.96
C LEU A 108 -11.34 -14.94 1.53
N ILE A 109 -10.60 -14.32 0.58
CA ILE A 109 -10.95 -14.29 -0.84
C ILE A 109 -11.14 -15.71 -1.37
N LYS A 110 -10.20 -16.62 -1.08
CA LYS A 110 -10.28 -18.02 -1.54
C LYS A 110 -11.43 -18.77 -0.92
N LYS A 111 -11.67 -18.62 0.41
CA LYS A 111 -12.71 -19.35 1.13
C LYS A 111 -14.12 -19.01 0.63
N TYR A 112 -14.37 -17.73 0.36
CA TYR A 112 -15.69 -17.24 -0.06
C TYR A 112 -15.79 -17.01 -1.57
N GLU A 113 -14.74 -17.34 -2.35
CA GLU A 113 -14.67 -17.15 -3.80
C GLU A 113 -14.99 -15.70 -4.20
N LEU A 114 -14.45 -14.72 -3.45
CA LEU A 114 -14.80 -13.31 -3.58
C LEU A 114 -14.38 -12.69 -4.91
N ASP A 115 -13.40 -13.27 -5.59
CA ASP A 115 -12.84 -12.82 -6.87
C ASP A 115 -13.39 -13.56 -8.10
N LYS A 116 -14.35 -14.47 -7.93
CA LYS A 116 -14.87 -15.33 -9.02
C LYS A 116 -15.44 -14.54 -10.22
N ASP A 117 -16.05 -13.39 -9.94
CA ASP A 117 -16.67 -12.52 -10.94
C ASP A 117 -15.77 -11.31 -11.29
N SER A 118 -14.54 -11.27 -10.77
CA SER A 118 -13.61 -10.17 -10.95
C SER A 118 -12.69 -10.40 -12.16
N GLY A 119 -12.19 -9.31 -12.75
CA GLY A 119 -11.11 -9.36 -13.73
C GLY A 119 -9.78 -9.77 -13.09
N THR A 120 -8.83 -10.12 -13.94
CA THR A 120 -7.49 -10.53 -13.48
C THR A 120 -6.80 -9.39 -12.73
N GLN A 121 -6.32 -9.67 -11.52
CA GLN A 121 -5.49 -8.73 -10.77
C GLN A 121 -4.08 -8.66 -11.36
N HIS A 122 -3.57 -7.46 -11.51
CA HIS A 122 -2.21 -7.19 -11.95
C HIS A 122 -1.38 -6.63 -10.78
N TYR A 123 -0.09 -6.94 -10.79
CA TYR A 123 0.81 -6.53 -9.72
C TYR A 123 2.02 -5.78 -10.25
N GLY A 124 2.53 -4.89 -9.43
CA GLY A 124 3.82 -4.24 -9.61
C GLY A 124 4.68 -4.42 -8.37
N ILE A 125 5.98 -4.17 -8.51
CA ILE A 125 6.92 -4.01 -7.41
C ILE A 125 7.39 -2.56 -7.36
N GLY A 126 7.26 -1.92 -6.21
CA GLY A 126 7.84 -0.61 -5.95
C GLY A 126 9.09 -0.75 -5.09
N LEU A 127 10.21 -0.23 -5.58
CA LEU A 127 11.43 -0.07 -4.82
C LEU A 127 11.56 1.41 -4.44
N LYS A 128 11.94 1.69 -3.21
CA LYS A 128 12.06 3.04 -2.69
C LYS A 128 13.32 3.21 -1.85
N GLU A 129 13.95 4.35 -1.99
CA GLU A 129 15.02 4.81 -1.11
C GLU A 129 14.68 6.19 -0.55
N LEU A 130 15.16 6.46 0.66
CA LEU A 130 15.18 7.76 1.30
C LEU A 130 16.63 8.21 1.43
N TRP A 131 16.92 9.42 0.97
CA TRP A 131 18.24 10.01 0.99
C TRP A 131 18.24 11.34 1.74
N SER A 132 19.29 11.60 2.49
CA SER A 132 19.65 12.95 2.95
C SER A 132 20.56 13.55 1.89
N VAL A 133 20.23 14.72 1.40
CA VAL A 133 20.98 15.39 0.32
C VAL A 133 21.51 16.75 0.79
N ALA A 134 22.51 17.27 0.07
CA ALA A 134 23.07 18.58 0.36
C ALA A 134 21.98 19.67 0.22
N PRO A 135 21.93 20.68 1.11
CA PRO A 135 20.89 21.72 1.08
C PRO A 135 20.75 22.44 -0.27
N GLU A 136 21.87 22.68 -0.97
CA GLU A 136 21.92 23.30 -2.29
C GLU A 136 21.33 22.41 -3.41
N LYS A 137 21.23 21.11 -3.19
CA LYS A 137 20.59 20.14 -4.11
C LYS A 137 19.11 19.94 -3.79
N HIS A 138 18.65 20.46 -2.66
CA HIS A 138 17.28 20.28 -2.20
C HIS A 138 16.36 21.42 -2.65
N VAL A 139 15.19 21.05 -3.18
CA VAL A 139 14.14 21.99 -3.60
C VAL A 139 12.83 21.62 -2.90
N PRO A 140 12.49 22.26 -1.78
CA PRO A 140 11.32 21.87 -0.97
C PRO A 140 10.04 21.74 -1.78
N GLY A 141 9.34 20.61 -1.64
CA GLY A 141 8.08 20.35 -2.30
C GLY A 141 8.17 20.03 -3.80
N LYS A 142 9.38 19.92 -4.37
CA LYS A 142 9.54 19.50 -5.76
C LYS A 142 9.19 18.01 -5.89
N VAL A 143 8.36 17.72 -6.90
CA VAL A 143 7.89 16.37 -7.24
C VAL A 143 8.19 16.12 -8.71
N ILE A 144 8.82 14.98 -8.99
CA ILE A 144 9.10 14.50 -10.34
C ILE A 144 8.49 13.12 -10.49
N HIS A 145 7.71 12.92 -11.54
CA HIS A 145 7.29 11.61 -12.03
C HIS A 145 7.84 11.42 -13.43
N ALA A 146 8.31 10.21 -13.73
CA ALA A 146 8.76 9.83 -15.07
C ALA A 146 8.29 8.42 -15.43
N ILE A 147 8.16 8.16 -16.72
CA ILE A 147 7.84 6.85 -17.30
C ILE A 147 8.87 6.51 -18.38
N GLY A 148 9.02 5.22 -18.68
CA GLY A 148 9.99 4.74 -19.66
C GLY A 148 11.33 4.42 -19.02
N TRP A 149 12.42 4.84 -19.65
CA TRP A 149 13.78 4.49 -19.22
C TRP A 149 13.99 4.60 -17.70
N PRO A 150 14.63 3.60 -17.05
CA PRO A 150 15.30 2.42 -17.61
C PRO A 150 14.36 1.28 -18.01
N LEU A 151 13.07 1.38 -17.73
CA LEU A 151 12.05 0.42 -18.13
C LEU A 151 11.55 0.71 -19.55
N GLY A 152 10.86 -0.26 -20.15
CA GLY A 152 10.24 -0.12 -21.45
C GLY A 152 8.86 0.55 -21.42
N LEU A 153 8.29 0.74 -22.62
CA LEU A 153 6.94 1.27 -22.83
C LEU A 153 6.08 0.34 -23.71
N MET A 154 6.68 -0.71 -24.28
CA MET A 154 5.99 -1.60 -25.23
C MET A 154 5.41 -2.83 -24.52
N PRO A 155 4.36 -3.45 -25.08
CA PRO A 155 3.81 -4.71 -24.58
C PRO A 155 4.90 -5.80 -24.49
N GLY A 156 4.95 -6.52 -23.37
CA GLY A 156 5.96 -7.55 -23.08
C GLY A 156 7.26 -7.03 -22.45
N GLU A 157 7.52 -5.74 -22.51
CA GLU A 157 8.57 -5.09 -21.74
C GLU A 157 8.13 -4.90 -20.29
N ALA A 158 9.10 -4.70 -19.39
CA ALA A 158 8.80 -4.23 -18.04
C ALA A 158 8.41 -2.77 -18.10
N THR A 159 7.12 -2.51 -18.10
CA THR A 159 6.59 -1.14 -18.02
C THR A 159 6.61 -0.65 -16.57
N GLY A 160 6.51 0.65 -16.38
CA GLY A 160 6.48 1.23 -15.04
C GLY A 160 6.83 2.71 -15.04
N GLY A 161 7.29 3.18 -13.91
CA GLY A 161 7.65 4.58 -13.75
C GLY A 161 8.52 4.83 -12.55
N THR A 162 8.98 6.05 -12.43
CA THR A 162 9.85 6.49 -11.36
C THR A 162 9.30 7.75 -10.70
N PHE A 163 9.70 7.99 -9.47
CA PHE A 163 9.37 9.21 -8.76
C PHE A 163 10.57 9.73 -7.97
N LEU A 164 10.61 11.04 -7.77
CA LEU A 164 11.52 11.71 -6.88
C LEU A 164 10.78 12.85 -6.19
N TYR A 165 10.75 12.82 -4.85
CA TYR A 165 10.05 13.80 -4.01
C TYR A 165 11.01 14.45 -3.05
N HIS A 166 11.09 15.77 -3.06
CA HIS A 166 11.82 16.54 -2.06
C HIS A 166 10.92 16.75 -0.84
N LEU A 167 11.25 16.07 0.26
CA LEU A 167 10.56 16.08 1.54
C LEU A 167 11.17 17.13 2.49
N PRO A 168 10.58 17.38 3.68
CA PRO A 168 11.24 18.19 4.70
C PRO A 168 12.63 17.68 5.08
N ASP A 169 13.41 18.49 5.80
CA ASP A 169 14.71 18.17 6.41
C ASP A 169 15.78 17.72 5.40
N ASN A 170 15.83 18.35 4.23
CA ASN A 170 16.74 18.01 3.14
C ASN A 170 16.70 16.54 2.72
N GLN A 171 15.54 15.90 2.88
CA GLN A 171 15.35 14.53 2.47
C GLN A 171 14.74 14.45 1.06
N VAL A 172 15.16 13.41 0.34
CA VAL A 172 14.61 13.05 -0.97
C VAL A 172 14.17 11.61 -0.94
N SER A 173 12.91 11.38 -1.24
CA SER A 173 12.38 10.03 -1.47
C SER A 173 12.33 9.77 -2.97
N LEU A 174 12.97 8.70 -3.40
CA LEU A 174 12.98 8.29 -4.80
C LEU A 174 12.65 6.81 -4.94
N GLY A 175 12.11 6.44 -6.09
CA GLY A 175 11.77 5.04 -6.33
C GLY A 175 11.42 4.72 -7.76
N LEU A 176 11.40 3.43 -8.02
CA LEU A 176 11.04 2.82 -9.30
C LEU A 176 9.93 1.81 -9.06
N ILE A 177 8.90 1.87 -9.86
CA ILE A 177 7.83 0.88 -9.91
C ILE A 177 7.96 0.11 -11.21
N ALA A 178 8.05 -1.21 -11.14
CA ALA A 178 8.05 -2.11 -12.29
C ALA A 178 6.80 -3.00 -12.28
N ASP A 179 6.13 -3.11 -13.40
CA ASP A 179 5.11 -4.11 -13.65
C ASP A 179 5.72 -5.51 -13.57
N LEU A 180 5.00 -6.46 -12.96
CA LEU A 180 5.48 -7.83 -12.81
C LEU A 180 5.02 -8.77 -13.94
N SER A 181 4.35 -8.25 -14.96
CA SER A 181 3.89 -9.03 -16.12
C SER A 181 4.84 -8.97 -17.35
N TYR A 182 6.10 -8.59 -17.14
CA TYR A 182 7.10 -8.57 -18.19
C TYR A 182 7.60 -9.99 -18.56
N SER A 183 8.04 -10.15 -19.82
CA SER A 183 8.45 -11.45 -20.37
C SER A 183 9.93 -11.77 -20.17
N ASN A 184 10.78 -10.79 -19.86
CA ASN A 184 12.22 -10.99 -19.70
C ASN A 184 12.56 -11.54 -18.30
N PRO A 185 12.90 -12.84 -18.13
CA PRO A 185 13.19 -13.42 -16.81
C PRO A 185 14.51 -12.92 -16.20
N HIS A 186 15.36 -12.27 -16.97
CA HIS A 186 16.67 -11.75 -16.52
C HIS A 186 16.59 -10.29 -16.04
N LEU A 187 15.43 -9.64 -16.17
CA LEU A 187 15.28 -8.28 -15.66
C LEU A 187 15.21 -8.29 -14.13
N SER A 188 16.08 -7.49 -13.51
CA SER A 188 16.06 -7.23 -12.07
C SER A 188 15.55 -5.82 -11.81
N PRO A 189 14.36 -5.63 -11.21
CA PRO A 189 13.88 -4.31 -10.85
C PRO A 189 14.84 -3.53 -9.95
N TYR A 190 15.61 -4.23 -9.11
CA TYR A 190 16.64 -3.61 -8.28
C TYR A 190 17.76 -3.00 -9.14
N ASP A 191 18.29 -3.75 -10.10
CA ASP A 191 19.38 -3.27 -10.96
C ASP A 191 18.90 -2.13 -11.86
N GLU A 192 17.66 -2.19 -12.33
CA GLU A 192 17.06 -1.09 -13.07
C GLU A 192 16.91 0.19 -12.22
N MET A 193 16.59 0.06 -10.93
CA MET A 193 16.59 1.20 -10.03
C MET A 193 18.01 1.75 -9.81
N GLN A 194 19.04 0.90 -9.68
CA GLN A 194 20.42 1.37 -9.59
C GLN A 194 20.83 2.10 -10.86
N ARG A 195 20.52 1.53 -12.05
CA ARG A 195 20.77 2.14 -13.34
C ARG A 195 20.09 3.49 -13.48
N TRP A 196 18.83 3.62 -13.04
CA TRP A 196 18.09 4.89 -13.05
C TRP A 196 18.75 5.98 -12.21
N LYS A 197 19.35 5.64 -11.08
CA LYS A 197 20.07 6.61 -10.23
C LYS A 197 21.27 7.26 -10.93
N HIS A 198 21.82 6.63 -11.96
CA HIS A 198 22.88 7.21 -12.78
C HIS A 198 22.36 8.17 -13.87
N HIS A 199 21.06 8.34 -14.01
CA HIS A 199 20.53 9.38 -14.90
C HIS A 199 21.00 10.77 -14.42
N PRO A 200 21.51 11.66 -15.29
CA PRO A 200 22.11 12.93 -14.87
C PRO A 200 21.25 13.76 -13.92
N LEU A 201 19.94 13.85 -14.17
CA LEU A 201 19.01 14.60 -13.31
C LEU A 201 18.87 14.01 -11.90
N ILE A 202 19.07 12.71 -11.74
CA ILE A 202 18.95 12.02 -10.45
C ILE A 202 20.31 12.01 -9.76
N ALA A 203 21.37 11.66 -10.49
CA ALA A 203 22.74 11.66 -9.98
C ALA A 203 23.14 13.01 -9.41
N ASP A 204 22.79 14.12 -10.08
CA ASP A 204 23.03 15.47 -9.59
C ASP A 204 22.38 15.71 -8.21
N VAL A 205 21.14 15.30 -8.02
CA VAL A 205 20.44 15.46 -6.73
C VAL A 205 21.06 14.62 -5.63
N LEU A 206 21.55 13.42 -5.96
CA LEU A 206 22.09 12.46 -5.00
C LEU A 206 23.59 12.64 -4.70
N GLU A 207 24.29 13.46 -5.50
CA GLU A 207 25.72 13.70 -5.35
C GLU A 207 26.04 14.25 -3.95
N GLY A 208 26.96 13.56 -3.25
CA GLY A 208 27.35 13.91 -1.88
C GLY A 208 26.31 13.55 -0.81
N GLY A 209 25.16 13.00 -1.21
CA GLY A 209 24.11 12.57 -0.29
C GLY A 209 24.36 11.20 0.32
N GLU A 210 23.59 10.89 1.38
CA GLU A 210 23.61 9.61 2.08
C GLU A 210 22.25 8.93 2.03
N ARG A 211 22.25 7.60 1.75
CA ARG A 211 21.02 6.80 1.79
C ARG A 211 20.64 6.46 3.23
N VAL A 212 19.53 7.04 3.69
CA VAL A 212 19.01 6.86 5.06
C VAL A 212 18.28 5.53 5.22
N SER A 213 17.47 5.15 4.23
CA SER A 213 16.68 3.91 4.29
C SER A 213 16.28 3.45 2.90
N TYR A 214 15.84 2.19 2.82
CA TYR A 214 15.32 1.59 1.58
C TYR A 214 14.26 0.53 1.90
N GLY A 215 13.47 0.19 0.89
CA GLY A 215 12.49 -0.88 0.97
C GLY A 215 11.86 -1.19 -0.37
N ALA A 216 11.22 -2.34 -0.43
CA ALA A 216 10.43 -2.76 -1.57
C ALA A 216 9.06 -3.28 -1.11
N ARG A 217 8.02 -3.00 -1.89
CA ARG A 217 6.67 -3.50 -1.63
C ARG A 217 5.97 -3.81 -2.94
N ALA A 218 5.26 -4.94 -2.97
CA ALA A 218 4.32 -5.21 -4.04
C ALA A 218 3.12 -4.25 -3.94
N LEU A 219 2.50 -3.96 -5.06
CA LEU A 219 1.30 -3.15 -5.17
C LEU A 219 0.35 -3.73 -6.21
N VAL A 220 -0.95 -3.49 -6.03
CA VAL A 220 -2.00 -3.91 -6.96
C VAL A 220 -2.15 -2.91 -8.10
N LYS A 221 -2.54 -3.37 -9.28
CA LYS A 221 -2.72 -2.55 -10.49
C LYS A 221 -3.95 -2.89 -11.32
N GLY A 222 -4.75 -3.87 -10.90
CA GLY A 222 -5.90 -4.37 -11.66
C GLY A 222 -7.03 -3.35 -11.84
N GLY A 223 -7.09 -2.33 -10.99
CA GLY A 223 -8.13 -1.31 -11.04
C GLY A 223 -9.50 -1.84 -10.63
N PHE A 224 -10.56 -1.08 -10.95
CA PHE A 224 -11.92 -1.37 -10.51
C PHE A 224 -12.41 -2.77 -10.92
N GLN A 225 -12.07 -3.22 -12.12
CA GLN A 225 -12.53 -4.52 -12.65
C GLN A 225 -11.94 -5.73 -11.90
N ALA A 226 -10.83 -5.54 -11.18
CA ALA A 226 -10.17 -6.58 -10.42
C ALA A 226 -10.51 -6.56 -8.92
N LEU A 227 -11.45 -5.69 -8.49
CA LEU A 227 -11.91 -5.69 -7.11
C LEU A 227 -12.71 -6.96 -6.82
N PRO A 228 -12.43 -7.67 -5.73
CA PRO A 228 -13.25 -8.78 -5.27
C PRO A 228 -14.56 -8.25 -4.66
N LYS A 229 -15.49 -9.13 -4.35
CA LYS A 229 -16.55 -8.82 -3.40
C LYS A 229 -15.92 -8.41 -2.08
N LEU A 230 -16.36 -7.28 -1.51
CA LEU A 230 -15.68 -6.62 -0.40
C LEU A 230 -16.10 -7.14 0.99
N THR A 231 -17.24 -7.85 1.05
CA THR A 231 -17.89 -8.21 2.30
C THR A 231 -18.12 -9.70 2.40
N VAL A 232 -18.05 -10.20 3.62
CA VAL A 232 -18.46 -11.56 4.04
C VAL A 232 -19.17 -11.46 5.39
N PRO A 233 -19.90 -12.47 5.85
CA PRO A 233 -20.46 -12.45 7.20
C PRO A 233 -19.36 -12.20 8.26
N GLY A 234 -19.47 -11.09 8.99
CA GLY A 234 -18.54 -10.68 10.03
C GLY A 234 -17.19 -10.12 9.54
N GLY A 235 -16.98 -9.96 8.22
CA GLY A 235 -15.69 -9.50 7.71
C GLY A 235 -15.76 -8.58 6.49
N LEU A 236 -14.78 -7.67 6.34
CA LEU A 236 -14.68 -6.72 5.24
C LEU A 236 -13.23 -6.56 4.77
N LEU A 237 -13.04 -6.39 3.45
CA LEU A 237 -11.75 -6.04 2.83
C LEU A 237 -11.67 -4.53 2.56
N VAL A 238 -10.57 -3.87 2.92
CA VAL A 238 -10.35 -2.44 2.68
C VAL A 238 -8.98 -2.15 2.08
N GLY A 239 -8.81 -0.97 1.53
CA GLY A 239 -7.54 -0.50 0.99
C GLY A 239 -6.96 -1.41 -0.09
N ASP A 240 -5.65 -1.59 -0.07
CA ASP A 240 -4.95 -2.44 -1.05
C ASP A 240 -5.16 -3.94 -0.84
N ASP A 241 -5.70 -4.35 0.30
CA ASP A 241 -6.12 -5.74 0.51
C ASP A 241 -7.31 -6.10 -0.39
N ALA A 242 -8.20 -5.14 -0.62
CA ALA A 242 -9.25 -5.21 -1.63
C ALA A 242 -8.78 -4.84 -3.05
N GLY A 243 -7.67 -4.13 -3.20
CA GLY A 243 -7.16 -3.69 -4.50
C GLY A 243 -7.50 -2.25 -4.88
N PHE A 244 -7.79 -1.38 -3.93
CA PHE A 244 -8.25 0.00 -4.15
C PHE A 244 -7.19 1.00 -4.63
N LEU A 245 -6.09 0.58 -5.21
CA LEU A 245 -5.11 1.50 -5.79
C LEU A 245 -5.67 2.18 -7.05
N ASN A 246 -5.66 3.51 -7.09
CA ASN A 246 -5.95 4.26 -8.30
C ASN A 246 -4.71 4.33 -9.18
N PHE A 247 -4.60 3.40 -10.11
CA PHE A 247 -3.44 3.26 -10.99
C PHE A 247 -3.15 4.52 -11.82
N LEU A 248 -4.20 5.14 -12.40
CA LEU A 248 -4.04 6.34 -13.24
C LEU A 248 -3.47 7.54 -12.45
N LYS A 249 -3.79 7.64 -11.18
CA LYS A 249 -3.22 8.68 -10.29
C LYS A 249 -1.91 8.25 -9.65
N ILE A 250 -1.51 6.99 -9.77
CA ILE A 250 -0.35 6.41 -9.09
C ILE A 250 -0.48 6.57 -7.55
N LYS A 251 -1.68 6.52 -7.02
CA LYS A 251 -2.01 6.79 -5.62
C LYS A 251 -3.02 5.77 -5.08
N GLY A 252 -2.75 5.23 -3.90
CA GLY A 252 -3.64 4.32 -3.16
C GLY A 252 -4.10 4.88 -1.81
N SER A 253 -3.36 5.81 -1.20
CA SER A 253 -3.63 6.27 0.16
C SER A 253 -5.03 6.88 0.33
N HIS A 254 -5.49 7.71 -0.60
CA HIS A 254 -6.81 8.34 -0.54
C HIS A 254 -7.96 7.34 -0.68
N THR A 255 -7.80 6.32 -1.53
CA THR A 255 -8.80 5.26 -1.71
C THR A 255 -8.77 4.29 -0.52
N ALA A 256 -7.60 3.98 0.03
CA ALA A 256 -7.48 3.18 1.25
C ALA A 256 -8.18 3.88 2.44
N MET A 257 -7.92 5.17 2.65
CA MET A 257 -8.61 5.93 3.71
C MET A 257 -10.13 5.96 3.48
N LYS A 258 -10.58 6.25 2.25
CA LYS A 258 -12.02 6.33 1.96
C LYS A 258 -12.70 4.99 2.14
N SER A 259 -12.10 3.87 1.71
CA SER A 259 -12.65 2.54 1.92
C SER A 259 -12.75 2.19 3.42
N GLY A 260 -11.73 2.55 4.21
CA GLY A 260 -11.76 2.37 5.66
C GLY A 260 -12.89 3.17 6.35
N MET A 261 -13.11 4.42 5.92
CA MET A 261 -14.22 5.25 6.42
C MET A 261 -15.57 4.62 6.09
N LEU A 262 -15.79 4.22 4.84
CA LEU A 262 -17.05 3.60 4.41
C LEU A 262 -17.31 2.25 5.10
N ALA A 263 -16.26 1.45 5.29
CA ALA A 263 -16.36 0.20 6.03
C ALA A 263 -16.76 0.44 7.50
N ALA A 264 -16.18 1.45 8.15
CA ALA A 264 -16.53 1.82 9.51
C ALA A 264 -17.96 2.33 9.63
N GLU A 265 -18.43 3.15 8.68
CA GLU A 265 -19.82 3.63 8.60
C GLU A 265 -20.81 2.46 8.45
N ALA A 266 -20.52 1.51 7.54
CA ALA A 266 -21.36 0.34 7.31
C ALA A 266 -21.43 -0.59 8.53
N VAL A 267 -20.28 -0.88 9.16
CA VAL A 267 -20.22 -1.69 10.38
C VAL A 267 -20.96 -1.01 11.54
N PHE A 268 -20.81 0.31 11.67
CA PHE A 268 -21.54 1.07 12.70
C PHE A 268 -23.06 0.98 12.51
N GLU A 269 -23.56 1.10 11.27
CA GLU A 269 -24.97 0.95 10.93
C GLU A 269 -25.50 -0.44 11.31
N GLU A 270 -24.79 -1.49 10.93
CA GLU A 270 -25.16 -2.88 11.29
C GLU A 270 -25.23 -3.06 12.82
N LEU A 271 -24.25 -2.57 13.55
CA LEU A 271 -24.23 -2.66 15.02
C LEU A 271 -25.36 -1.87 15.68
N GLN A 272 -25.75 -0.71 15.14
CA GLN A 272 -26.91 0.07 15.63
C GLN A 272 -28.22 -0.69 15.41
N ASN A 273 -28.31 -1.47 14.34
CA ASN A 273 -29.47 -2.31 14.03
C ASN A 273 -29.48 -3.63 14.83
N GLY A 274 -28.50 -3.85 15.70
CA GLY A 274 -28.36 -5.06 16.49
C GLY A 274 -27.83 -6.27 15.72
N ASN A 275 -27.31 -6.08 14.52
CA ASN A 275 -26.74 -7.13 13.68
C ASN A 275 -25.27 -7.37 14.09
N GLU A 276 -24.95 -8.64 14.33
CA GLU A 276 -23.60 -9.10 14.64
C GLU A 276 -23.24 -10.27 13.71
N TYR A 277 -22.00 -10.30 13.23
CA TYR A 277 -21.50 -11.35 12.35
C TYR A 277 -22.25 -11.51 11.03
N THR A 278 -23.02 -10.51 10.64
CA THR A 278 -23.74 -10.45 9.37
C THR A 278 -22.87 -9.84 8.27
N GLU A 279 -23.36 -9.80 7.05
CA GLU A 279 -22.69 -9.13 5.95
C GLU A 279 -23.07 -7.64 5.94
N ALA A 280 -22.10 -6.74 6.07
CA ALA A 280 -22.31 -5.30 5.99
C ALA A 280 -22.45 -4.86 4.51
N ALA A 281 -23.59 -5.22 3.90
CA ALA A 281 -23.82 -5.10 2.46
C ALA A 281 -23.80 -3.65 1.94
N SER A 282 -24.04 -2.66 2.78
CA SER A 282 -24.00 -1.24 2.40
C SER A 282 -22.58 -0.75 2.05
N TYR A 283 -21.55 -1.53 2.37
CA TYR A 283 -20.16 -1.26 2.00
C TYR A 283 -19.78 -1.76 0.59
N GLN A 284 -20.56 -2.60 -0.05
CA GLN A 284 -20.23 -3.21 -1.35
C GLN A 284 -20.05 -2.18 -2.49
#